data_322336b87931f7065c9445f3682069f8
#
_entry.id   322336b87931f7065c9445f3682069f8
#
_cell.length_a   1.000
_cell.length_b   1.000
_cell.length_c   1.000
_cell.angle_alpha   90.00
_cell.angle_beta   90.00
_cell.angle_gamma   90.00
#
_symmetry.space_group_name_H-M   'P 1'
#
loop_
_entity.id
_entity.type
_entity.pdbx_description
1 polymer ?
#
loop_
_entity_poly.entity_id
_entity_poly.type
_entity_poly.pdbx_seq_one_letter_code
_entity_poly.pdbx_strand_id
1 'polypeptide(L)'
;DLVIVAVKPNVVPSVLEELSRHAPRRVLSIAAAVTIETLEKALPKGTEVIRVMPNTPASVGEGMAAIAPGTFASEGFIAEAEDIFRALGKEAVVTERQLDELGALSGAGPGYAFVIIDALADAGVLIGLPRKLAIEAAAQTLYGAAKMVLETGKHPAELRDQVTSPGGTTIAGIHAMERAGIRAALMDGVEACLAKSDQMAGK
;
A
#
# COMPACT_ATOMS: atom_id res chain seq x y z
N ASP A 1 7.83 26.87 2.18
CA ASP A 1 7.98 25.98 1.02
C ASP A 1 8.00 24.53 1.50
N LEU A 2 7.46 23.61 0.70
CA LEU A 2 7.44 22.18 0.91
C LEU A 2 8.46 21.51 -0.03
N VAL A 3 9.30 20.64 0.55
CA VAL A 3 10.20 19.77 -0.23
C VAL A 3 9.69 18.33 -0.16
N ILE A 4 9.54 17.68 -1.32
CA ILE A 4 9.16 16.27 -1.42
C ILE A 4 10.38 15.44 -1.80
N VAL A 5 10.79 14.53 -0.89
CA VAL A 5 11.89 13.58 -1.12
C VAL A 5 11.32 12.31 -1.75
N ALA A 6 11.49 12.22 -3.08
CA ALA A 6 10.95 11.14 -3.91
C ALA A 6 12.06 10.37 -4.65
N VAL A 7 13.16 10.08 -3.96
CA VAL A 7 14.31 9.37 -4.50
C VAL A 7 14.44 7.96 -3.90
N LYS A 8 15.24 7.11 -4.51
CA LYS A 8 15.54 5.77 -3.95
C LYS A 8 16.18 5.88 -2.57
N PRO A 9 15.93 4.96 -1.63
CA PRO A 9 16.44 5.03 -0.26
C PRO A 9 17.94 5.25 -0.13
N ASN A 10 18.73 4.63 -0.98
CA ASN A 10 20.18 4.76 -0.99
C ASN A 10 20.69 6.15 -1.42
N VAL A 11 19.84 6.98 -2.03
CA VAL A 11 20.16 8.36 -2.46
C VAL A 11 19.74 9.38 -1.39
N VAL A 12 18.84 9.00 -0.48
CA VAL A 12 18.31 9.93 0.54
C VAL A 12 19.39 10.61 1.37
N PRO A 13 20.46 9.94 1.87
CA PRO A 13 21.47 10.60 2.69
C PRO A 13 22.13 11.80 2.00
N SER A 14 22.51 11.67 0.73
CA SER A 14 23.13 12.76 -0.04
C SER A 14 22.16 13.91 -0.31
N VAL A 15 20.87 13.61 -0.54
CA VAL A 15 19.82 14.62 -0.71
C VAL A 15 19.59 15.37 0.58
N LEU A 16 19.54 14.69 1.73
CA LEU A 16 19.35 15.33 3.02
C LEU A 16 20.55 16.21 3.42
N GLU A 17 21.78 15.81 3.10
CA GLU A 17 22.98 16.62 3.32
C GLU A 17 22.89 17.94 2.53
N GLU A 18 22.46 17.90 1.28
CA GLU A 18 22.25 19.10 0.48
C GLU A 18 21.09 19.96 1.04
N LEU A 19 19.95 19.33 1.31
CA LEU A 19 18.77 20.02 1.85
C LEU A 19 19.07 20.72 3.18
N SER A 20 19.90 20.13 4.05
CA SER A 20 20.23 20.72 5.35
C SER A 20 20.91 22.08 5.22
N ARG A 21 21.66 22.33 4.15
CA ARG A 21 22.30 23.62 3.86
C ARG A 21 21.31 24.71 3.48
N HIS A 22 20.13 24.33 2.98
CA HIS A 22 19.06 25.25 2.58
C HIS A 22 18.00 25.49 3.67
N ALA A 23 18.14 24.82 4.82
CA ALA A 23 17.25 24.91 5.99
C ALA A 23 15.74 24.85 5.59
N PRO A 24 15.28 23.76 4.96
CA PRO A 24 13.89 23.65 4.53
C PRO A 24 12.98 23.67 5.76
N ARG A 25 11.83 24.36 5.65
CA ARG A 25 10.86 24.41 6.73
C ARG A 25 10.06 23.10 6.85
N ARG A 26 9.68 22.51 5.71
CA ARG A 26 8.83 21.33 5.64
C ARG A 26 9.38 20.32 4.65
N VAL A 27 9.47 19.07 5.09
CA VAL A 27 9.98 17.96 4.27
C VAL A 27 8.99 16.79 4.35
N LEU A 28 8.51 16.36 3.20
CA LEU A 28 7.68 15.16 3.04
C LEU A 28 8.51 14.11 2.31
N SER A 29 8.68 12.93 2.91
CA SER A 29 9.47 11.84 2.31
C SER A 29 8.57 10.67 1.95
N ILE A 30 8.67 10.21 0.69
CA ILE A 30 8.04 8.96 0.23
C ILE A 30 9.08 7.85 0.05
N ALA A 31 10.30 8.03 0.54
CA ALA A 31 11.35 7.02 0.44
C ALA A 31 11.10 5.85 1.41
N ALA A 32 11.05 4.63 0.86
CA ALA A 32 10.88 3.41 1.66
C ALA A 32 12.06 3.19 2.60
N ALA A 33 11.82 2.57 3.77
CA ALA A 33 12.83 2.17 4.76
C ALA A 33 13.71 3.31 5.32
N VAL A 34 13.33 4.59 5.13
CA VAL A 34 14.00 5.74 5.76
C VAL A 34 13.11 6.25 6.89
N THR A 35 13.59 6.14 8.13
CA THR A 35 12.81 6.48 9.32
C THR A 35 12.68 7.99 9.54
N ILE A 36 11.63 8.42 10.27
CA ILE A 36 11.47 9.80 10.70
C ILE A 36 12.69 10.26 11.49
N GLU A 37 13.20 9.42 12.39
CA GLU A 37 14.41 9.72 13.16
C GLU A 37 15.62 10.02 12.27
N THR A 38 15.81 9.24 11.21
CA THR A 38 16.90 9.46 10.23
C THR A 38 16.73 10.80 9.51
N LEU A 39 15.50 11.14 9.10
CA LEU A 39 15.17 12.39 8.44
C LEU A 39 15.41 13.59 9.38
N GLU A 40 14.90 13.52 10.61
CA GLU A 40 15.01 14.59 11.60
C GLU A 40 16.45 14.83 12.06
N LYS A 41 17.27 13.77 12.19
CA LYS A 41 18.70 13.90 12.54
C LYS A 41 19.53 14.57 11.46
N ALA A 42 19.16 14.40 10.20
CA ALA A 42 19.89 14.96 9.06
C ALA A 42 19.47 16.39 8.71
N LEU A 43 18.34 16.85 9.21
CA LEU A 43 17.78 18.17 8.91
C LEU A 43 17.95 19.15 10.09
N PRO A 44 17.90 20.48 9.87
CA PRO A 44 17.93 21.45 10.94
C PRO A 44 16.82 21.20 11.98
N LYS A 45 17.16 21.39 13.25
CA LYS A 45 16.21 21.21 14.36
C LYS A 45 14.97 22.09 14.16
N GLY A 46 13.79 21.48 14.26
CA GLY A 46 12.51 22.18 14.09
C GLY A 46 11.98 22.12 12.65
N THR A 47 12.70 21.48 11.72
CA THR A 47 12.12 21.13 10.42
C THR A 47 10.92 20.21 10.62
N GLU A 48 9.79 20.57 10.04
CA GLU A 48 8.60 19.72 10.03
C GLU A 48 8.81 18.57 9.05
N VAL A 49 8.77 17.34 9.54
CA VAL A 49 8.96 16.13 8.72
C VAL A 49 7.70 15.30 8.71
N ILE A 50 7.29 14.84 7.53
CA ILE A 50 6.26 13.82 7.37
C ILE A 50 6.82 12.70 6.50
N ARG A 51 6.66 11.47 6.96
CA ARG A 51 6.96 10.27 6.19
C ARG A 51 5.66 9.72 5.62
N VAL A 52 5.65 9.39 4.33
CA VAL A 52 4.49 8.83 3.67
C VAL A 52 4.87 7.56 2.92
N MET A 53 4.01 6.56 2.96
CA MET A 53 4.14 5.33 2.18
C MET A 53 2.94 5.22 1.23
N PRO A 54 3.05 5.74 0.01
CA PRO A 54 2.07 5.53 -1.06
C PRO A 54 2.30 4.19 -1.75
N ASN A 55 1.37 3.82 -2.63
CA ASN A 55 1.54 2.67 -3.52
C ASN A 55 1.31 3.04 -5.00
N THR A 56 1.67 2.14 -5.91
CA THR A 56 1.65 2.40 -7.35
C THR A 56 0.27 2.71 -7.96
N PRO A 57 -0.90 2.21 -7.45
CA PRO A 57 -2.21 2.62 -7.96
C PRO A 57 -2.53 4.12 -7.82
N ALA A 58 -1.75 4.88 -7.07
CA ALA A 58 -1.81 6.34 -7.06
C ALA A 58 -1.69 6.96 -8.47
N SER A 59 -0.98 6.29 -9.39
CA SER A 59 -0.85 6.74 -10.78
C SER A 59 -2.17 6.74 -11.58
N VAL A 60 -3.17 6.04 -11.09
CA VAL A 60 -4.52 5.97 -11.66
C VAL A 60 -5.59 6.51 -10.71
N GLY A 61 -5.19 7.23 -9.66
CA GLY A 61 -6.09 7.83 -8.68
C GLY A 61 -6.70 6.87 -7.66
N GLU A 62 -6.17 5.66 -7.56
CA GLU A 62 -6.68 4.59 -6.67
C GLU A 62 -5.59 4.12 -5.69
N GLY A 63 -4.74 5.04 -5.26
CA GLY A 63 -3.68 4.76 -4.30
C GLY A 63 -4.20 4.56 -2.88
N MET A 64 -3.35 3.98 -2.04
CA MET A 64 -3.45 4.01 -0.58
C MET A 64 -2.15 4.59 -0.03
N ALA A 65 -2.24 5.63 0.79
CA ALA A 65 -1.09 6.28 1.40
C ALA A 65 -1.21 6.25 2.93
N ALA A 66 -0.16 5.75 3.60
CA ALA A 66 0.01 5.89 5.04
C ALA A 66 0.85 7.14 5.32
N ILE A 67 0.40 8.02 6.22
CA ILE A 67 1.03 9.29 6.55
C ILE A 67 1.47 9.24 8.02
N ALA A 68 2.76 9.33 8.29
CA ALA A 68 3.32 9.36 9.65
C ALA A 68 3.97 10.71 9.93
N PRO A 69 3.39 11.53 10.83
CA PRO A 69 3.97 12.80 11.24
C PRO A 69 5.20 12.59 12.10
N GLY A 70 6.24 13.42 11.88
CA GLY A 70 7.40 13.53 12.74
C GLY A 70 7.15 14.44 13.95
N THR A 71 8.20 14.61 14.77
CA THR A 71 8.15 15.29 16.07
C THR A 71 7.66 16.74 15.98
N PHE A 72 8.00 17.45 14.91
CA PHE A 72 7.71 18.87 14.74
C PHE A 72 6.60 19.14 13.72
N ALA A 73 5.98 18.09 13.15
CA ALA A 73 4.92 18.25 12.14
C ALA A 73 3.69 18.95 12.75
N SER A 74 3.33 20.09 12.19
CA SER A 74 2.13 20.84 12.59
C SER A 74 0.86 20.20 12.04
N GLU A 75 -0.28 20.45 12.69
CA GLU A 75 -1.61 20.02 12.19
C GLU A 75 -1.87 20.55 10.78
N GLY A 76 -1.43 21.78 10.48
CA GLY A 76 -1.58 22.35 9.13
C GLY A 76 -0.76 21.62 8.07
N PHE A 77 0.44 21.12 8.40
CA PHE A 77 1.25 20.33 7.48
C PHE A 77 0.70 18.90 7.31
N ILE A 78 0.15 18.32 8.38
CA ILE A 78 -0.54 17.02 8.29
C ILE A 78 -1.73 17.13 7.36
N ALA A 79 -2.60 18.13 7.52
CA ALA A 79 -3.75 18.36 6.67
C ALA A 79 -3.35 18.59 5.19
N GLU A 80 -2.27 19.33 4.93
CA GLU A 80 -1.73 19.51 3.57
C GLU A 80 -1.28 18.17 2.96
N ALA A 81 -0.61 17.32 3.75
CA ALA A 81 -0.21 15.99 3.30
C ALA A 81 -1.44 15.10 2.98
N GLU A 82 -2.47 15.12 3.86
CA GLU A 82 -3.73 14.41 3.60
C GLU A 82 -4.37 14.88 2.28
N ASP A 83 -4.45 16.19 2.03
CA ASP A 83 -5.03 16.74 0.81
C ASP A 83 -4.26 16.32 -0.45
N ILE A 84 -2.92 16.30 -0.39
CA ILE A 84 -2.07 15.84 -1.49
C ILE A 84 -2.39 14.39 -1.83
N PHE A 85 -2.44 13.49 -0.83
CA PHE A 85 -2.64 12.06 -1.08
C PHE A 85 -4.09 11.68 -1.31
N ARG A 86 -5.05 12.43 -0.79
CA ARG A 86 -6.48 12.29 -1.11
C ARG A 86 -6.78 12.52 -2.58
N ALA A 87 -6.02 13.40 -3.24
CA ALA A 87 -6.11 13.59 -4.69
C ALA A 87 -5.62 12.38 -5.51
N LEU A 88 -4.88 11.45 -4.87
CA LEU A 88 -4.31 10.25 -5.49
C LEU A 88 -4.99 8.94 -5.05
N GLY A 89 -6.01 9.02 -4.18
CA GLY A 89 -6.74 7.86 -3.70
C GLY A 89 -7.23 8.00 -2.26
N LYS A 90 -6.90 7.05 -1.40
CA LYS A 90 -7.19 7.04 0.04
C LYS A 90 -5.92 7.31 0.83
N GLU A 91 -6.09 7.95 1.98
CA GLU A 91 -5.00 8.20 2.93
C GLU A 91 -5.40 7.82 4.36
N ALA A 92 -4.41 7.62 5.21
CA ALA A 92 -4.60 7.44 6.64
C ALA A 92 -3.41 8.02 7.40
N VAL A 93 -3.68 8.87 8.41
CA VAL A 93 -2.68 9.33 9.36
C VAL A 93 -2.49 8.26 10.42
N VAL A 94 -1.26 7.81 10.60
CA VAL A 94 -0.90 6.64 11.40
C VAL A 94 0.42 6.87 12.16
N THR A 95 0.75 5.99 13.09
CA THR A 95 2.09 5.96 13.70
C THR A 95 3.11 5.45 12.68
N GLU A 96 4.41 5.78 12.86
CA GLU A 96 5.47 5.29 11.96
C GLU A 96 5.53 3.76 11.92
N ARG A 97 5.25 3.07 13.04
CA ARG A 97 5.16 1.60 13.06
C ARG A 97 4.02 1.10 12.17
N GLN A 98 2.84 1.68 12.29
CA GLN A 98 1.70 1.32 11.43
C GLN A 98 1.96 1.65 9.96
N LEU A 99 2.75 2.71 9.66
CA LEU A 99 3.17 3.01 8.30
C LEU A 99 4.03 1.87 7.72
N ASP A 100 4.95 1.30 8.49
CA ASP A 100 5.76 0.14 8.05
C ASP A 100 4.88 -1.09 7.84
N GLU A 101 3.93 -1.37 8.75
CA GLU A 101 2.95 -2.45 8.63
C GLU A 101 2.05 -2.27 7.39
N LEU A 102 1.54 -1.06 7.15
CA LEU A 102 0.80 -0.72 5.93
C LEU A 102 1.68 -0.78 4.68
N GLY A 103 2.96 -0.49 4.79
CA GLY A 103 3.93 -0.66 3.72
C GLY A 103 4.00 -2.11 3.23
N ALA A 104 3.99 -3.07 4.15
CA ALA A 104 3.94 -4.49 3.80
C ALA A 104 2.58 -4.93 3.24
N LEU A 105 1.48 -4.37 3.74
CA LEU A 105 0.12 -4.73 3.31
C LEU A 105 -0.30 -4.01 2.02
N SER A 106 -0.27 -2.68 2.00
CA SER A 106 -0.78 -1.86 0.90
C SER A 106 0.32 -1.34 -0.01
N GLY A 107 1.53 -1.06 0.51
CA GLY A 107 2.67 -0.64 -0.30
C GLY A 107 3.11 -1.72 -1.27
N ALA A 108 3.30 -2.95 -0.79
CA ALA A 108 3.60 -4.13 -1.60
C ALA A 108 2.34 -4.78 -2.21
N GLY A 109 1.17 -4.48 -1.68
CA GLY A 109 -0.12 -5.06 -2.04
C GLY A 109 -0.44 -5.12 -3.53
N PRO A 110 -0.13 -4.10 -4.34
CA PRO A 110 -0.31 -4.19 -5.79
C PRO A 110 0.43 -5.38 -6.43
N GLY A 111 1.63 -5.71 -5.93
CA GLY A 111 2.36 -6.90 -6.37
C GLY A 111 1.59 -8.19 -6.11
N TYR A 112 1.01 -8.34 -4.92
CA TYR A 112 0.16 -9.49 -4.58
C TYR A 112 -1.09 -9.55 -5.46
N ALA A 113 -1.75 -8.40 -5.66
CA ALA A 113 -2.93 -8.30 -6.50
C ALA A 113 -2.64 -8.70 -7.95
N PHE A 114 -1.48 -8.30 -8.51
CA PHE A 114 -1.09 -8.69 -9.87
C PHE A 114 -0.86 -10.20 -9.98
N VAL A 115 -0.26 -10.84 -8.98
CA VAL A 115 -0.13 -12.31 -8.94
C VAL A 115 -1.50 -12.98 -8.91
N ILE A 116 -2.46 -12.48 -8.14
CA ILE A 116 -3.82 -13.00 -8.06
C ILE A 116 -4.56 -12.81 -9.39
N ILE A 117 -4.45 -11.64 -10.02
CA ILE A 117 -5.07 -11.35 -11.32
C ILE A 117 -4.53 -12.29 -12.39
N ASP A 118 -3.20 -12.47 -12.44
CA ASP A 118 -2.55 -13.34 -13.41
C ASP A 118 -2.96 -14.82 -13.23
N ALA A 119 -2.97 -15.29 -11.98
CA ALA A 119 -3.44 -16.66 -11.67
C ALA A 119 -4.92 -16.89 -12.05
N LEU A 120 -5.79 -15.90 -11.81
CA LEU A 120 -7.20 -15.99 -12.24
C LEU A 120 -7.32 -15.95 -13.76
N ALA A 121 -6.49 -15.16 -14.45
CA ALA A 121 -6.46 -15.14 -15.91
C ALA A 121 -5.97 -16.49 -16.48
N ASP A 122 -4.96 -17.11 -15.87
CA ASP A 122 -4.52 -18.47 -16.23
C ASP A 122 -5.63 -19.50 -16.04
N ALA A 123 -6.36 -19.43 -14.92
CA ALA A 123 -7.53 -20.27 -14.69
C ALA A 123 -8.61 -20.05 -15.75
N GLY A 124 -8.84 -18.79 -16.17
CA GLY A 124 -9.74 -18.47 -17.28
C GLY A 124 -9.34 -19.15 -18.58
N VAL A 125 -8.04 -19.12 -18.92
CA VAL A 125 -7.52 -19.81 -20.11
C VAL A 125 -7.64 -21.32 -19.99
N LEU A 126 -7.38 -21.86 -18.80
CA LEU A 126 -7.50 -23.30 -18.53
C LEU A 126 -8.92 -23.83 -18.81
N ILE A 127 -9.95 -23.02 -18.54
CA ILE A 127 -11.36 -23.38 -18.83
C ILE A 127 -11.84 -22.96 -20.22
N GLY A 128 -10.93 -22.43 -21.08
CA GLY A 128 -11.19 -22.17 -22.50
C GLY A 128 -11.43 -20.72 -22.90
N LEU A 129 -11.23 -19.72 -22.00
CA LEU A 129 -11.36 -18.32 -22.37
C LEU A 129 -10.12 -17.82 -23.15
N PRO A 130 -10.30 -16.91 -24.12
CA PRO A 130 -9.17 -16.21 -24.72
C PRO A 130 -8.40 -15.40 -23.68
N ARG A 131 -7.05 -15.40 -23.73
CA ARG A 131 -6.17 -14.74 -22.76
C ARG A 131 -6.56 -13.28 -22.45
N LYS A 132 -6.82 -12.49 -23.49
CA LYS A 132 -7.17 -11.07 -23.34
C LYS A 132 -8.44 -10.90 -22.50
N LEU A 133 -9.47 -11.68 -22.81
CA LEU A 133 -10.74 -11.64 -22.06
C LEU A 133 -10.57 -12.15 -20.62
N ALA A 134 -9.75 -13.18 -20.41
CA ALA A 134 -9.47 -13.73 -19.09
C ALA A 134 -8.79 -12.70 -18.17
N ILE A 135 -7.80 -11.96 -18.69
CA ILE A 135 -7.13 -10.86 -17.94
C ILE A 135 -8.13 -9.76 -17.58
N GLU A 136 -8.90 -9.28 -18.55
CA GLU A 136 -9.89 -8.22 -18.34
C GLU A 136 -10.95 -8.64 -17.31
N ALA A 137 -11.48 -9.85 -17.43
CA ALA A 137 -12.47 -10.37 -16.50
C ALA A 137 -11.91 -10.53 -15.07
N ALA A 138 -10.69 -11.07 -14.94
CA ALA A 138 -10.04 -11.22 -13.63
C ALA A 138 -9.80 -9.86 -12.94
N ALA A 139 -9.24 -8.90 -13.67
CA ALA A 139 -8.97 -7.57 -13.16
C ALA A 139 -10.28 -6.86 -12.75
N GLN A 140 -11.30 -6.86 -13.62
CA GLN A 140 -12.59 -6.23 -13.33
C GLN A 140 -13.30 -6.88 -12.15
N THR A 141 -13.19 -8.20 -11.99
CA THR A 141 -13.80 -8.92 -10.87
C THR A 141 -13.18 -8.51 -9.54
N LEU A 142 -11.85 -8.45 -9.44
CA LEU A 142 -11.16 -8.02 -8.22
C LEU A 142 -11.44 -6.55 -7.90
N TYR A 143 -11.40 -5.68 -8.91
CA TYR A 143 -11.74 -4.27 -8.75
C TYR A 143 -13.17 -4.10 -8.21
N GLY A 144 -14.15 -4.77 -8.81
CA GLY A 144 -15.55 -4.71 -8.38
C GLY A 144 -15.76 -5.23 -6.96
N ALA A 145 -15.12 -6.34 -6.60
CA ALA A 145 -15.20 -6.90 -5.25
C ALA A 145 -14.59 -5.95 -4.21
N ALA A 146 -13.40 -5.39 -4.49
CA ALA A 146 -12.76 -4.41 -3.62
C ALA A 146 -13.64 -3.15 -3.45
N LYS A 147 -14.20 -2.64 -4.54
CA LYS A 147 -15.10 -1.50 -4.52
C LYS A 147 -16.34 -1.76 -3.67
N MET A 148 -16.94 -2.93 -3.75
CA MET A 148 -18.07 -3.31 -2.89
C MET A 148 -17.71 -3.26 -1.41
N VAL A 149 -16.54 -3.73 -1.00
CA VAL A 149 -16.09 -3.63 0.40
C VAL A 149 -15.97 -2.17 0.84
N LEU A 150 -15.33 -1.33 0.03
CA LEU A 150 -15.06 0.08 0.36
C LEU A 150 -16.33 0.92 0.42
N GLU A 151 -17.27 0.72 -0.52
CA GLU A 151 -18.49 1.53 -0.61
C GLU A 151 -19.58 1.08 0.38
N THR A 152 -19.67 -0.22 0.64
CA THR A 152 -20.73 -0.73 1.53
C THR A 152 -20.30 -0.78 3.01
N GLY A 153 -18.98 -0.79 3.29
CA GLY A 153 -18.45 -0.99 4.63
C GLY A 153 -18.73 -2.39 5.21
N LYS A 154 -19.29 -3.30 4.42
CA LYS A 154 -19.61 -4.65 4.86
C LYS A 154 -18.36 -5.51 5.03
N HIS A 155 -18.42 -6.41 6.00
CA HIS A 155 -17.34 -7.37 6.20
C HIS A 155 -17.18 -8.28 4.97
N PRO A 156 -15.95 -8.53 4.47
CA PRO A 156 -15.74 -9.36 3.28
C PRO A 156 -16.38 -10.76 3.35
N ALA A 157 -16.45 -11.36 4.54
CA ALA A 157 -17.14 -12.66 4.71
C ALA A 157 -18.66 -12.56 4.46
N GLU A 158 -19.31 -11.45 4.86
CA GLU A 158 -20.72 -11.22 4.56
C GLU A 158 -20.98 -11.10 3.05
N LEU A 159 -20.12 -10.34 2.35
CA LEU A 159 -20.20 -10.20 0.90
C LEU A 159 -19.95 -11.55 0.18
N ARG A 160 -19.00 -12.34 0.67
CA ARG A 160 -18.75 -13.70 0.17
C ARG A 160 -19.99 -14.59 0.33
N ASP A 161 -20.65 -14.53 1.49
CA ASP A 161 -21.83 -15.35 1.77
C ASP A 161 -23.01 -15.00 0.84
N GLN A 162 -23.12 -13.74 0.41
CA GLN A 162 -24.15 -13.31 -0.56
C GLN A 162 -23.98 -13.93 -1.95
N VAL A 163 -22.78 -14.38 -2.32
CA VAL A 163 -22.48 -15.02 -3.61
C VAL A 163 -22.29 -16.54 -3.50
N THR A 164 -22.52 -17.11 -2.31
CA THR A 164 -22.37 -18.55 -2.05
C THR A 164 -23.69 -19.20 -1.67
N SER A 165 -24.34 -19.82 -2.64
CA SER A 165 -25.55 -20.63 -2.39
C SER A 165 -25.17 -22.04 -1.87
N PRO A 166 -26.06 -22.69 -1.07
CA PRO A 166 -25.84 -24.05 -0.60
C PRO A 166 -25.62 -25.04 -1.77
N GLY A 167 -24.48 -25.74 -1.75
CA GLY A 167 -24.09 -26.68 -2.83
C GLY A 167 -23.75 -26.04 -4.18
N GLY A 168 -23.64 -24.70 -4.24
CA GLY A 168 -23.38 -23.96 -5.48
C GLY A 168 -21.94 -24.05 -5.99
N THR A 169 -21.72 -23.54 -7.20
CA THR A 169 -20.40 -23.54 -7.87
C THR A 169 -19.37 -22.68 -7.15
N THR A 170 -19.80 -21.52 -6.64
CA THR A 170 -18.92 -20.59 -5.93
C THR A 170 -18.34 -21.19 -4.66
N ILE A 171 -19.16 -21.85 -3.82
CA ILE A 171 -18.66 -22.50 -2.60
C ILE A 171 -17.72 -23.66 -2.90
N ALA A 172 -17.97 -24.41 -3.99
CA ALA A 172 -17.07 -25.48 -4.44
C ALA A 172 -15.70 -24.92 -4.86
N GLY A 173 -15.67 -23.81 -5.60
CA GLY A 173 -14.44 -23.09 -5.96
C GLY A 173 -13.69 -22.56 -4.74
N ILE A 174 -14.38 -21.89 -3.81
CA ILE A 174 -13.79 -21.39 -2.56
C ILE A 174 -13.19 -22.54 -1.76
N HIS A 175 -13.90 -23.66 -1.62
CA HIS A 175 -13.39 -24.83 -0.91
C HIS A 175 -12.08 -25.36 -1.51
N ALA A 176 -11.98 -25.40 -2.83
CA ALA A 176 -10.75 -25.83 -3.52
C ALA A 176 -9.58 -24.86 -3.24
N MET A 177 -9.82 -23.53 -3.25
CA MET A 177 -8.83 -22.53 -2.94
C MET A 177 -8.37 -22.58 -1.47
N GLU A 178 -9.30 -22.79 -0.54
CA GLU A 178 -8.98 -22.95 0.90
C GLU A 178 -8.12 -24.20 1.14
N ARG A 179 -8.43 -25.32 0.49
CA ARG A 179 -7.61 -26.55 0.54
C ARG A 179 -6.21 -26.34 0.01
N ALA A 180 -6.04 -25.47 -0.98
CA ALA A 180 -4.74 -25.08 -1.54
C ALA A 180 -3.97 -24.09 -0.68
N GLY A 181 -4.55 -23.61 0.44
CA GLY A 181 -3.86 -22.73 1.40
C GLY A 181 -3.80 -21.25 1.00
N ILE A 182 -4.75 -20.74 0.22
CA ILE A 182 -4.72 -19.34 -0.26
C ILE A 182 -4.57 -18.33 0.86
N ARG A 183 -5.21 -18.54 2.02
CA ARG A 183 -5.09 -17.60 3.15
C ARG A 183 -3.69 -17.60 3.74
N ALA A 184 -3.12 -18.78 3.96
CA ALA A 184 -1.77 -18.91 4.49
C ALA A 184 -0.78 -18.23 3.54
N ALA A 185 -0.85 -18.49 2.24
CA ALA A 185 0.05 -17.88 1.27
C ALA A 185 0.00 -16.34 1.27
N LEU A 186 -1.19 -15.73 1.44
CA LEU A 186 -1.33 -14.29 1.52
C LEU A 186 -0.78 -13.72 2.84
N MET A 187 -1.01 -14.41 3.97
CA MET A 187 -0.47 -14.02 5.28
C MET A 187 1.05 -14.10 5.30
N ASP A 188 1.62 -15.23 4.86
CA ASP A 188 3.06 -15.46 4.78
C ASP A 188 3.74 -14.40 3.88
N GLY A 189 3.09 -14.03 2.77
CA GLY A 189 3.60 -13.00 1.86
C GLY A 189 3.73 -11.63 2.53
N VAL A 190 2.73 -11.21 3.30
CA VAL A 190 2.75 -9.94 4.04
C VAL A 190 3.79 -9.98 5.17
N GLU A 191 3.85 -11.08 5.94
CA GLU A 191 4.85 -11.25 7.02
C GLU A 191 6.28 -11.21 6.46
N ALA A 192 6.55 -11.93 5.39
CA ALA A 192 7.87 -11.93 4.74
C ALA A 192 8.27 -10.53 4.23
N CYS A 193 7.30 -9.78 3.70
CA CYS A 193 7.53 -8.41 3.25
C CYS A 193 7.89 -7.49 4.41
N LEU A 194 7.15 -7.56 5.54
CA LEU A 194 7.42 -6.76 6.74
C LEU A 194 8.80 -7.09 7.31
N ALA A 195 9.12 -8.38 7.48
CA ALA A 195 10.43 -8.82 7.97
C ALA A 195 11.59 -8.31 7.09
N LYS A 196 11.39 -8.30 5.76
CA LYS A 196 12.41 -7.75 4.84
C LYS A 196 12.55 -6.24 4.97
N SER A 197 11.43 -5.52 5.15
CA SER A 197 11.43 -4.07 5.39
C SER A 197 12.18 -3.70 6.67
N ASP A 198 11.93 -4.42 7.77
CA ASP A 198 12.62 -4.23 9.06
C ASP A 198 14.12 -4.47 8.93
N GLN A 199 14.53 -5.54 8.26
CA GLN A 199 15.93 -5.81 7.98
C GLN A 199 16.61 -4.66 7.20
N MET A 200 15.91 -4.08 6.22
CA MET A 200 16.44 -2.97 5.41
C MET A 200 16.52 -1.66 6.22
N ALA A 201 15.63 -1.47 7.19
CA ALA A 201 15.62 -0.32 8.09
C ALA A 201 16.58 -0.48 9.29
N GLY A 202 17.26 -1.63 9.42
CA GLY A 202 18.18 -1.91 10.54
C GLY A 202 17.48 -2.16 11.87
N LYS A 203 16.23 -2.64 11.82
CA LYS A 203 15.41 -2.98 12.99
C LYS A 203 15.54 -4.45 13.36
#